data_4245e3c0c449867d4020d7330a7afd7b
#
_entry.id   4245e3c0c449867d4020d7330a7afd7b
#
_cell.length_a   1.000
_cell.length_b   1.000
_cell.length_c   1.000
_cell.angle_alpha   90.00
_cell.angle_beta   90.00
_cell.angle_gamma   90.00
#
_symmetry.space_group_name_H-M   'P 1'
#
loop_
_entity.id
_entity.type
_entity.pdbx_description
1 polymer ?
#
loop_
_entity_poly.entity_id
_entity_poly.type
_entity_poly.pdbx_seq_one_letter_code
_entity_poly.pdbx_strand_id
1 'polypeptide(L)'
;SVLETIIQSMVTKARAQGEVLAFSVPAASEGREAQLTYHEATLRSFFEGLGYKAVAINEGLAVIFSELESNNFTGIGVSCGGGMCNATLAYLSIPSLMFSIPRGGDHIDQAVGTVVNEHATRIKAIKEESLDLSRSPKDKIEKALHIYYEELTETLVEALRRALSAADKLPKSERPLPIVLSGGTAKPRGFREMFERALRRHPLPVEISEIRMAQDPLIATAKGALIAAMYEK
;
A
#
# COMPACT_ATOMS: atom_id res chain seq x y z
N SER A 1 -11.43 17.20 15.12
CA SER A 1 -11.03 17.35 13.69
C SER A 1 -12.01 16.62 12.77
N VAL A 2 -12.00 16.91 11.46
CA VAL A 2 -12.85 16.20 10.48
C VAL A 2 -12.58 14.69 10.51
N LEU A 3 -11.32 14.30 10.68
CA LEU A 3 -10.92 12.89 10.79
C LEU A 3 -11.57 12.21 12.02
N GLU A 4 -11.53 12.84 13.17
CA GLU A 4 -12.17 12.33 14.39
C GLU A 4 -13.68 12.13 14.20
N THR A 5 -14.36 13.09 13.57
CA THR A 5 -15.80 12.99 13.29
C THR A 5 -16.10 11.78 12.40
N ILE A 6 -15.30 11.56 11.35
CA ILE A 6 -15.45 10.40 10.46
C ILE A 6 -15.21 9.10 11.24
N ILE A 7 -14.14 9.02 12.03
CA ILE A 7 -13.82 7.81 12.79
C ILE A 7 -14.92 7.54 13.83
N GLN A 8 -15.41 8.56 14.54
CA GLN A 8 -16.49 8.43 15.51
C GLN A 8 -17.81 7.92 14.91
N SER A 9 -18.05 8.18 13.62
CA SER A 9 -19.24 7.64 12.94
C SER A 9 -19.11 6.13 12.61
N MET A 10 -17.89 5.59 12.62
CA MET A 10 -17.59 4.21 12.19
C MET A 10 -17.15 3.31 13.35
N VAL A 11 -16.49 3.88 14.35
CA VAL A 11 -15.91 3.12 15.48
C VAL A 11 -16.62 3.49 16.76
N THR A 12 -17.22 2.49 17.41
CA THR A 12 -17.87 2.64 18.73
C THR A 12 -16.84 2.55 19.86
N LYS A 13 -17.25 2.83 21.10
CA LYS A 13 -16.40 2.56 22.27
C LYS A 13 -16.11 1.07 22.40
N ALA A 14 -14.95 0.74 22.95
CA ALA A 14 -14.56 -0.63 23.25
C ALA A 14 -15.62 -1.33 24.10
N ARG A 15 -15.89 -2.59 23.80
CA ARG A 15 -16.86 -3.42 24.56
C ARG A 15 -16.32 -3.84 25.92
N ALA A 16 -15.00 -3.98 26.01
CA ALA A 16 -14.28 -4.25 27.23
C ALA A 16 -13.01 -3.39 27.26
N GLN A 17 -12.57 -2.99 28.45
CA GLN A 17 -11.35 -2.23 28.60
C GLN A 17 -10.15 -3.03 28.08
N GLY A 18 -9.35 -2.43 27.21
CA GLY A 18 -8.18 -3.08 26.61
C GLY A 18 -8.49 -4.00 25.42
N GLU A 19 -9.71 -3.97 24.89
CA GLU A 19 -10.01 -4.58 23.60
C GLU A 19 -9.03 -4.05 22.55
N VAL A 20 -8.39 -4.95 21.80
CA VAL A 20 -7.34 -4.55 20.82
C VAL A 20 -7.99 -4.00 19.57
N LEU A 21 -7.55 -2.81 19.14
CA LEU A 21 -7.88 -2.22 17.84
C LEU A 21 -6.59 -1.95 17.09
N ALA A 22 -6.41 -2.58 15.93
CA ALA A 22 -5.32 -2.24 15.04
C ALA A 22 -5.77 -1.24 13.97
N PHE A 23 -4.90 -0.29 13.65
CA PHE A 23 -5.09 0.69 12.59
C PHE A 23 -3.86 0.77 11.71
N SER A 24 -4.05 0.97 10.40
CA SER A 24 -2.92 1.05 9.48
C SER A 24 -2.34 2.46 9.41
N VAL A 25 -1.01 2.49 9.27
CA VAL A 25 -0.25 3.70 9.02
C VAL A 25 0.69 3.48 7.82
N PRO A 26 0.99 4.53 7.05
CA PRO A 26 1.99 4.41 5.98
C PRO A 26 3.39 4.16 6.56
N ALA A 27 4.32 3.72 5.73
CA ALA A 27 5.74 3.78 6.05
C ALA A 27 6.23 5.24 5.99
N ALA A 28 7.31 5.54 6.69
CA ALA A 28 7.97 6.81 6.55
C ALA A 28 8.43 7.01 5.09
N SER A 29 8.15 8.18 4.53
CA SER A 29 8.79 8.65 3.32
C SER A 29 9.90 9.61 3.71
N GLU A 30 10.97 9.63 2.93
CA GLU A 30 12.14 10.47 3.18
C GLU A 30 11.75 11.92 3.46
N GLY A 31 12.17 12.46 4.61
CA GLY A 31 11.88 13.83 5.06
C GLY A 31 10.46 14.05 5.64
N ARG A 32 9.65 13.01 5.85
CA ARG A 32 8.30 13.13 6.43
C ARG A 32 8.07 12.31 7.70
N GLU A 33 9.13 11.85 8.34
CA GLU A 33 9.07 10.99 9.54
C GLU A 33 8.30 11.65 10.70
N ALA A 34 8.51 12.95 10.91
CA ALA A 34 7.84 13.68 11.98
C ALA A 34 6.31 13.77 11.79
N GLN A 35 5.85 13.94 10.54
CA GLN A 35 4.41 13.95 10.24
C GLN A 35 3.76 12.60 10.53
N LEU A 36 4.42 11.51 10.15
CA LEU A 36 3.93 10.17 10.40
C LEU A 36 3.79 9.90 11.89
N THR A 37 4.82 10.22 12.67
CA THR A 37 4.80 10.06 14.14
C THR A 37 3.65 10.85 14.77
N TYR A 38 3.40 12.06 14.31
CA TYR A 38 2.29 12.88 14.80
C TYR A 38 0.92 12.26 14.47
N HIS A 39 0.72 11.79 13.24
CA HIS A 39 -0.54 11.16 12.82
C HIS A 39 -0.80 9.85 13.58
N GLU A 40 0.22 9.02 13.71
CA GLU A 40 0.10 7.77 14.49
C GLU A 40 -0.26 8.07 15.94
N ALA A 41 0.46 8.99 16.61
CA ALA A 41 0.19 9.35 17.99
C ALA A 41 -1.21 9.92 18.18
N THR A 42 -1.70 10.73 17.24
CA THR A 42 -3.06 11.30 17.27
C THR A 42 -4.12 10.22 17.19
N LEU A 43 -4.00 9.29 16.23
CA LEU A 43 -4.94 8.17 16.06
C LEU A 43 -4.92 7.23 17.28
N ARG A 44 -3.73 6.91 17.77
CA ARG A 44 -3.53 6.08 18.97
C ARG A 44 -4.24 6.69 20.17
N SER A 45 -3.98 7.96 20.48
CA SER A 45 -4.61 8.68 21.59
C SER A 45 -6.14 8.71 21.45
N PHE A 46 -6.63 8.88 20.23
CA PHE A 46 -8.05 8.88 19.93
C PHE A 46 -8.70 7.52 20.24
N PHE A 47 -8.13 6.40 19.78
CA PHE A 47 -8.66 5.06 20.03
C PHE A 47 -8.52 4.64 21.49
N GLU A 48 -7.43 5.02 22.15
CA GLU A 48 -7.25 4.82 23.59
C GLU A 48 -8.30 5.58 24.41
N GLY A 49 -8.68 6.78 23.98
CA GLY A 49 -9.81 7.56 24.54
C GLY A 49 -11.17 6.87 24.37
N LEU A 50 -11.31 5.95 23.41
CA LEU A 50 -12.50 5.10 23.24
C LEU A 50 -12.43 3.79 24.06
N GLY A 51 -11.34 3.56 24.81
CA GLY A 51 -11.13 2.39 25.66
C GLY A 51 -10.40 1.22 25.03
N TYR A 52 -9.84 1.39 23.82
CA TYR A 52 -9.08 0.35 23.13
C TYR A 52 -7.61 0.33 23.57
N LYS A 53 -6.98 -0.86 23.45
CA LYS A 53 -5.52 -0.99 23.29
C LYS A 53 -5.23 -0.77 21.80
N ALA A 54 -4.75 0.42 21.43
CA ALA A 54 -4.54 0.79 20.03
C ALA A 54 -3.17 0.35 19.52
N VAL A 55 -3.14 -0.38 18.41
CA VAL A 55 -1.93 -0.92 17.78
C VAL A 55 -1.82 -0.40 16.34
N ALA A 56 -0.71 0.25 16.01
CA ALA A 56 -0.42 0.68 14.65
C ALA A 56 0.26 -0.45 13.87
N ILE A 57 -0.16 -0.67 12.62
CA ILE A 57 0.51 -1.58 11.69
C ILE A 57 0.83 -0.83 10.39
N ASN A 58 2.00 -1.09 9.81
CA ASN A 58 2.33 -0.55 8.50
C ASN A 58 1.43 -1.15 7.42
N GLU A 59 1.00 -0.32 6.43
CA GLU A 59 0.09 -0.75 5.36
C GLU A 59 0.64 -1.93 4.54
N GLY A 60 1.92 -1.90 4.16
CA GLY A 60 2.53 -3.00 3.41
C GLY A 60 2.64 -4.27 4.26
N LEU A 61 2.92 -4.14 5.56
CA LEU A 61 2.91 -5.27 6.50
C LEU A 61 1.51 -5.85 6.67
N ALA A 62 0.49 -4.99 6.73
CA ALA A 62 -0.89 -5.43 6.77
C ALA A 62 -1.28 -6.26 5.53
N VAL A 63 -0.80 -5.89 4.33
CA VAL A 63 -0.98 -6.72 3.13
C VAL A 63 -0.35 -8.10 3.31
N ILE A 64 0.84 -8.19 3.90
CA ILE A 64 1.51 -9.47 4.19
C ILE A 64 0.67 -10.31 5.16
N PHE A 65 0.17 -9.71 6.25
CA PHE A 65 -0.70 -10.42 7.19
C PHE A 65 -2.00 -10.91 6.56
N SER A 66 -2.58 -10.12 5.64
CA SER A 66 -3.81 -10.51 4.94
C SER A 66 -3.62 -11.69 3.99
N GLU A 67 -2.45 -11.80 3.34
CA GLU A 67 -2.30 -12.57 2.11
C GLU A 67 -1.24 -13.68 2.16
N LEU A 68 -0.30 -13.62 3.10
CA LEU A 68 0.88 -14.50 3.12
C LEU A 68 0.97 -15.40 4.36
N GLU A 69 -0.16 -15.78 4.94
CA GLU A 69 -0.19 -16.73 6.06
C GLU A 69 0.44 -18.06 5.67
N SER A 70 0.13 -18.60 4.48
CA SER A 70 0.72 -19.84 3.95
C SER A 70 2.23 -19.76 3.70
N ASN A 71 2.77 -18.57 3.60
CA ASN A 71 4.20 -18.28 3.47
C ASN A 71 4.85 -17.91 4.82
N ASN A 72 4.21 -18.22 5.95
CA ASN A 72 4.64 -17.81 7.29
C ASN A 72 4.88 -16.29 7.37
N PHE A 73 4.00 -15.50 6.77
CA PHE A 73 4.09 -14.04 6.71
C PHE A 73 5.46 -13.54 6.21
N THR A 74 6.02 -14.25 5.22
CA THR A 74 7.30 -13.92 4.59
C THR A 74 7.06 -13.51 3.14
N GLY A 75 7.53 -12.32 2.75
CA GLY A 75 7.37 -11.79 1.40
C GLY A 75 7.32 -10.26 1.36
N ILE A 76 6.91 -9.71 0.23
CA ILE A 76 6.80 -8.27 0.00
C ILE A 76 5.32 -7.90 -0.18
N GLY A 77 4.82 -7.05 0.71
CA GLY A 77 3.49 -6.46 0.61
C GLY A 77 3.57 -5.03 0.06
N VAL A 78 2.74 -4.72 -0.93
CA VAL A 78 2.65 -3.40 -1.56
C VAL A 78 1.21 -2.90 -1.48
N SER A 79 1.01 -1.73 -0.86
CA SER A 79 -0.27 -1.02 -0.80
C SER A 79 -0.20 0.25 -1.65
N CYS A 80 -0.95 0.30 -2.74
CA CYS A 80 -1.03 1.46 -3.64
C CYS A 80 -2.32 2.23 -3.37
N GLY A 81 -2.22 3.25 -2.51
CA GLY A 81 -3.33 4.13 -2.12
C GLY A 81 -3.51 5.33 -3.05
N GLY A 82 -4.39 6.26 -2.64
CA GLY A 82 -4.61 7.53 -3.35
C GLY A 82 -3.40 8.46 -3.24
N GLY A 83 -2.93 8.72 -2.02
CA GLY A 83 -1.84 9.67 -1.76
C GLY A 83 -0.44 9.09 -1.91
N MET A 84 -0.26 7.80 -1.66
CA MET A 84 1.07 7.16 -1.66
C MET A 84 1.00 5.66 -1.94
N CYS A 85 2.15 5.09 -2.28
CA CYS A 85 2.36 3.66 -2.30
C CYS A 85 3.34 3.26 -1.19
N ASN A 86 3.00 2.22 -0.44
CA ASN A 86 3.78 1.66 0.65
C ASN A 86 4.29 0.27 0.27
N ALA A 87 5.51 -0.03 0.62
CA ALA A 87 6.07 -1.38 0.45
C ALA A 87 6.77 -1.84 1.73
N THR A 88 6.59 -3.10 2.06
CA THR A 88 7.22 -3.76 3.22
C THR A 88 7.75 -5.11 2.79
N LEU A 89 9.01 -5.39 3.12
CA LEU A 89 9.54 -6.74 3.17
C LEU A 89 9.45 -7.23 4.61
N ALA A 90 8.81 -8.37 4.83
CA ALA A 90 8.82 -9.06 6.11
C ALA A 90 9.36 -10.48 5.97
N TYR A 91 9.98 -10.95 7.04
CA TYR A 91 10.41 -12.32 7.23
C TYR A 91 9.84 -12.86 8.53
N LEU A 92 9.05 -13.93 8.46
CA LEU A 92 8.35 -14.53 9.61
C LEU A 92 7.58 -13.47 10.43
N SER A 93 6.78 -12.66 9.77
CA SER A 93 6.01 -11.53 10.32
C SER A 93 6.82 -10.31 10.81
N ILE A 94 8.15 -10.39 10.83
CA ILE A 94 9.02 -9.29 11.28
C ILE A 94 9.37 -8.41 10.08
N PRO A 95 8.99 -7.11 10.09
CA PRO A 95 9.34 -6.21 9.00
C PRO A 95 10.85 -5.94 9.01
N SER A 96 11.50 -6.21 7.89
CA SER A 96 12.94 -6.01 7.69
C SER A 96 13.24 -4.76 6.86
N LEU A 97 12.26 -4.31 6.06
CA LEU A 97 12.35 -3.10 5.25
C LEU A 97 10.95 -2.52 5.09
N MET A 98 10.83 -1.21 5.29
CA MET A 98 9.58 -0.46 5.05
C MET A 98 9.92 0.87 4.40
N PHE A 99 9.20 1.23 3.35
CA PHE A 99 9.31 2.57 2.75
C PHE A 99 7.99 2.96 2.07
N SER A 100 7.84 4.25 1.78
CA SER A 100 6.77 4.75 0.94
C SER A 100 7.29 5.72 -0.12
N ILE A 101 6.56 5.79 -1.23
CA ILE A 101 6.71 6.86 -2.20
C ILE A 101 5.47 7.78 -2.13
N PRO A 102 5.65 9.11 -2.09
CA PRO A 102 4.55 10.07 -1.97
C PRO A 102 3.86 10.28 -3.33
N ARG A 103 3.55 9.18 -4.01
CA ARG A 103 2.83 9.11 -5.28
C ARG A 103 1.83 7.99 -5.23
N GLY A 104 0.60 8.27 -5.62
CA GLY A 104 -0.49 7.31 -5.68
C GLY A 104 -1.53 7.72 -6.71
N GLY A 105 -2.76 7.25 -6.57
CA GLY A 105 -3.85 7.50 -7.53
C GLY A 105 -4.20 8.96 -7.70
N ASP A 106 -4.15 9.75 -6.64
CA ASP A 106 -4.49 11.19 -6.68
C ASP A 106 -3.45 11.99 -7.49
N HIS A 107 -2.17 11.59 -7.43
CA HIS A 107 -1.13 12.17 -8.27
C HIS A 107 -1.41 11.90 -9.76
N ILE A 108 -1.82 10.67 -10.10
CA ILE A 108 -2.19 10.32 -11.48
C ILE A 108 -3.38 11.16 -11.94
N ASP A 109 -4.42 11.30 -11.10
CA ASP A 109 -5.63 12.05 -11.44
C ASP A 109 -5.34 13.52 -11.74
N GLN A 110 -4.49 14.14 -10.90
CA GLN A 110 -4.07 15.54 -11.08
C GLN A 110 -3.18 15.72 -12.30
N ALA A 111 -2.17 14.87 -12.47
CA ALA A 111 -1.22 14.98 -13.57
C ALA A 111 -1.90 14.75 -14.93
N VAL A 112 -2.71 13.71 -15.04
CA VAL A 112 -3.49 13.45 -16.26
C VAL A 112 -4.46 14.59 -16.52
N GLY A 113 -5.22 15.05 -15.50
CA GLY A 113 -6.15 16.17 -15.62
C GLY A 113 -5.47 17.40 -16.20
N THR A 114 -4.28 17.74 -15.71
CA THR A 114 -3.48 18.86 -16.21
C THR A 114 -3.09 18.69 -17.69
N VAL A 115 -2.59 17.50 -18.07
CA VAL A 115 -2.09 17.25 -19.44
C VAL A 115 -3.23 17.23 -20.47
N VAL A 116 -4.40 16.71 -20.11
CA VAL A 116 -5.54 16.60 -21.05
C VAL A 116 -6.54 17.75 -20.93
N ASN A 117 -6.28 18.73 -20.01
CA ASN A 117 -7.16 19.85 -19.68
C ASN A 117 -8.56 19.41 -19.22
N GLU A 118 -8.58 18.51 -18.23
CA GLU A 118 -9.79 17.99 -17.60
C GLU A 118 -9.69 18.08 -16.06
N HIS A 119 -10.83 18.05 -15.38
CA HIS A 119 -10.84 18.01 -13.92
C HIS A 119 -10.33 16.66 -13.37
N ALA A 120 -9.49 16.69 -12.34
CA ALA A 120 -8.97 15.49 -11.68
C ALA A 120 -10.08 14.54 -11.20
N THR A 121 -11.22 15.06 -10.75
CA THR A 121 -12.39 14.27 -10.36
C THR A 121 -12.99 13.47 -11.52
N ARG A 122 -12.98 14.03 -12.75
CA ARG A 122 -13.41 13.29 -13.94
C ARG A 122 -12.41 12.20 -14.32
N ILE A 123 -11.12 12.49 -14.24
CA ILE A 123 -10.07 11.48 -14.46
C ILE A 123 -10.21 10.34 -13.47
N LYS A 124 -10.43 10.66 -12.19
CA LYS A 124 -10.66 9.68 -11.13
C LYS A 124 -11.84 8.76 -11.47
N ALA A 125 -12.98 9.31 -11.87
CA ALA A 125 -14.16 8.53 -12.25
C ALA A 125 -13.85 7.56 -13.39
N ILE A 126 -13.20 8.03 -14.47
CA ILE A 126 -12.80 7.18 -15.61
C ILE A 126 -11.84 6.07 -15.15
N LYS A 127 -10.86 6.41 -14.32
CA LYS A 127 -9.88 5.47 -13.77
C LYS A 127 -10.54 4.37 -12.95
N GLU A 128 -11.48 4.72 -12.08
CA GLU A 128 -12.13 3.78 -11.18
C GLU A 128 -13.20 2.92 -11.86
N GLU A 129 -13.90 3.46 -12.85
CA GLU A 129 -15.05 2.81 -13.49
C GLU A 129 -14.69 1.96 -14.71
N SER A 130 -13.70 2.40 -15.51
CA SER A 130 -13.54 1.83 -16.86
C SER A 130 -12.12 1.58 -17.32
N LEU A 131 -11.10 2.00 -16.57
CA LEU A 131 -9.70 1.85 -16.99
C LEU A 131 -9.29 0.39 -17.08
N ASP A 132 -8.77 0.00 -18.24
CA ASP A 132 -8.17 -1.30 -18.49
C ASP A 132 -6.77 -1.11 -19.11
N LEU A 133 -5.74 -1.34 -18.32
CA LEU A 133 -4.33 -1.22 -18.69
C LEU A 133 -3.81 -2.43 -19.49
N SER A 134 -4.64 -3.48 -19.65
CA SER A 134 -4.25 -4.69 -20.37
C SER A 134 -4.46 -4.58 -21.90
N ARG A 135 -5.16 -3.55 -22.35
CA ARG A 135 -5.47 -3.29 -23.77
C ARG A 135 -4.91 -1.94 -24.22
N SER A 136 -4.92 -1.70 -25.52
CA SER A 136 -4.57 -0.39 -26.09
C SER A 136 -5.56 0.70 -25.62
N PRO A 137 -5.07 1.91 -25.30
CA PRO A 137 -5.92 3.01 -24.89
C PRO A 137 -6.89 3.44 -26.00
N LYS A 138 -8.14 3.75 -25.63
CA LYS A 138 -9.21 4.14 -26.58
C LYS A 138 -9.10 5.58 -27.03
N ASP A 139 -8.63 6.46 -26.16
CA ASP A 139 -8.62 7.91 -26.35
C ASP A 139 -7.40 8.57 -25.68
N LYS A 140 -7.35 9.91 -25.76
CA LYS A 140 -6.25 10.69 -25.19
C LYS A 140 -6.14 10.58 -23.66
N ILE A 141 -7.28 10.42 -22.95
CA ILE A 141 -7.33 10.32 -21.49
C ILE A 141 -6.75 8.97 -21.07
N GLU A 142 -7.26 7.87 -21.65
CA GLU A 142 -6.72 6.53 -21.37
C GLU A 142 -5.23 6.44 -21.73
N LYS A 143 -4.81 7.09 -22.85
CA LYS A 143 -3.39 7.12 -23.23
C LYS A 143 -2.53 7.82 -22.16
N ALA A 144 -2.98 8.94 -21.64
CA ALA A 144 -2.29 9.63 -20.55
C ALA A 144 -2.29 8.80 -19.26
N LEU A 145 -3.43 8.17 -18.90
CA LEU A 145 -3.51 7.25 -17.77
C LEU A 145 -2.49 6.11 -17.89
N HIS A 146 -2.38 5.45 -19.06
CA HIS A 146 -1.39 4.39 -19.28
C HIS A 146 0.05 4.88 -19.04
N ILE A 147 0.41 6.07 -19.52
CA ILE A 147 1.74 6.65 -19.33
C ILE A 147 2.03 6.87 -17.83
N TYR A 148 1.10 7.50 -17.10
CA TYR A 148 1.31 7.79 -15.68
C TYR A 148 1.26 6.53 -14.80
N TYR A 149 0.52 5.51 -15.17
CA TYR A 149 0.57 4.20 -14.51
C TYR A 149 1.91 3.47 -14.76
N GLU A 150 2.45 3.57 -15.97
CA GLU A 150 3.79 3.04 -16.27
C GLU A 150 4.85 3.77 -15.45
N GLU A 151 4.81 5.11 -15.40
CA GLU A 151 5.71 5.92 -14.55
C GLU A 151 5.60 5.54 -13.08
N LEU A 152 4.37 5.35 -12.56
CA LEU A 152 4.16 4.95 -11.18
C LEU A 152 4.79 3.59 -10.88
N THR A 153 4.53 2.59 -11.74
CA THR A 153 5.06 1.23 -11.52
C THR A 153 6.58 1.19 -11.63
N GLU A 154 7.18 1.93 -12.56
CA GLU A 154 8.64 2.05 -12.66
C GLU A 154 9.25 2.75 -11.44
N THR A 155 8.67 3.87 -11.01
CA THR A 155 9.12 4.59 -9.81
C THR A 155 9.06 3.70 -8.57
N LEU A 156 7.98 2.93 -8.42
CA LEU A 156 7.79 2.04 -7.29
C LEU A 156 8.80 0.88 -7.27
N VAL A 157 9.00 0.23 -8.42
CA VAL A 157 9.96 -0.88 -8.54
C VAL A 157 11.39 -0.39 -8.35
N GLU A 158 11.74 0.78 -8.91
CA GLU A 158 13.08 1.36 -8.71
C GLU A 158 13.33 1.77 -7.26
N ALA A 159 12.31 2.33 -6.57
CA ALA A 159 12.40 2.63 -5.15
C ALA A 159 12.59 1.35 -4.32
N LEU A 160 11.85 0.27 -4.64
CA LEU A 160 11.99 -1.03 -4.00
C LEU A 160 13.40 -1.60 -4.22
N ARG A 161 13.92 -1.56 -5.45
CA ARG A 161 15.28 -2.00 -5.77
C ARG A 161 16.34 -1.22 -4.98
N ARG A 162 16.22 0.12 -4.94
CA ARG A 162 17.15 0.97 -4.18
C ARG A 162 17.11 0.65 -2.69
N ALA A 163 15.92 0.55 -2.11
CA ALA A 163 15.74 0.24 -0.70
C ALA A 163 16.32 -1.14 -0.33
N LEU A 164 16.07 -2.16 -1.14
CA LEU A 164 16.64 -3.50 -0.95
C LEU A 164 18.16 -3.51 -1.12
N SER A 165 18.70 -2.74 -2.07
CA SER A 165 20.16 -2.68 -2.31
C SER A 165 20.91 -1.90 -1.23
N ALA A 166 20.25 -0.94 -0.57
CA ALA A 166 20.83 -0.12 0.49
C ALA A 166 20.74 -0.77 1.88
N ALA A 167 19.95 -1.84 2.03
CA ALA A 167 19.76 -2.51 3.32
C ALA A 167 20.99 -3.36 3.69
N ASP A 168 21.69 -2.97 4.75
CA ASP A 168 22.94 -3.64 5.19
C ASP A 168 22.75 -5.10 5.65
N LYS A 169 21.56 -5.47 6.10
CA LYS A 169 21.25 -6.79 6.66
C LYS A 169 19.82 -7.21 6.30
N LEU A 170 19.63 -7.66 5.08
CA LEU A 170 18.40 -8.38 4.78
C LEU A 170 18.50 -9.82 5.27
N PRO A 171 17.42 -10.37 5.86
CA PRO A 171 17.37 -11.80 6.16
C PRO A 171 17.59 -12.58 4.87
N LYS A 172 18.51 -13.55 4.90
CA LYS A 172 18.70 -14.48 3.79
C LYS A 172 17.47 -15.39 3.75
N SER A 173 16.60 -15.18 2.79
CA SER A 173 15.55 -16.14 2.50
C SER A 173 16.14 -17.30 1.69
N GLU A 174 15.95 -18.54 2.17
CA GLU A 174 16.32 -19.75 1.41
C GLU A 174 15.37 -20.01 0.23
N ARG A 175 14.24 -19.29 0.18
CA ARG A 175 13.20 -19.43 -0.84
C ARG A 175 12.94 -18.09 -1.51
N PRO A 176 12.64 -18.10 -2.82
CA PRO A 176 12.18 -16.90 -3.50
C PRO A 176 10.95 -16.28 -2.81
N LEU A 177 10.85 -14.96 -2.82
CA LEU A 177 9.84 -14.20 -2.09
C LEU A 177 8.62 -13.89 -2.97
N PRO A 178 7.38 -14.06 -2.49
CA PRO A 178 6.21 -13.55 -3.18
C PRO A 178 6.08 -12.03 -3.02
N ILE A 179 5.54 -11.37 -4.06
CA ILE A 179 5.09 -9.97 -4.01
C ILE A 179 3.58 -9.94 -4.11
N VAL A 180 2.92 -9.27 -3.17
CA VAL A 180 1.48 -9.04 -3.20
C VAL A 180 1.18 -7.56 -3.41
N LEU A 181 0.41 -7.26 -4.46
CA LEU A 181 -0.03 -5.92 -4.82
C LEU A 181 -1.46 -5.68 -4.32
N SER A 182 -1.68 -4.55 -3.67
CA SER A 182 -2.96 -4.16 -3.06
C SER A 182 -3.21 -2.66 -3.20
N GLY A 183 -4.40 -2.22 -2.79
CA GLY A 183 -4.83 -0.83 -2.83
C GLY A 183 -5.61 -0.45 -4.08
N GLY A 184 -6.42 0.61 -3.96
CA GLY A 184 -7.34 1.04 -5.02
C GLY A 184 -6.62 1.43 -6.32
N THR A 185 -5.42 2.00 -6.22
CA THR A 185 -4.61 2.39 -7.39
C THR A 185 -4.07 1.16 -8.14
N ALA A 186 -3.88 0.03 -7.48
CA ALA A 186 -3.45 -1.21 -8.14
C ALA A 186 -4.60 -2.00 -8.79
N LYS A 187 -5.86 -1.61 -8.56
CA LYS A 187 -7.05 -2.34 -9.01
C LYS A 187 -7.27 -2.41 -10.53
N PRO A 188 -6.94 -1.40 -11.36
CA PRO A 188 -7.16 -1.50 -12.79
C PRO A 188 -6.53 -2.75 -13.40
N ARG A 189 -7.31 -3.44 -14.25
CA ARG A 189 -6.83 -4.62 -14.96
C ARG A 189 -5.56 -4.29 -15.75
N GLY A 190 -4.56 -5.16 -15.70
CA GLY A 190 -3.26 -4.93 -16.34
C GLY A 190 -2.22 -4.25 -15.45
N PHE A 191 -2.58 -3.79 -14.24
CA PHE A 191 -1.61 -3.18 -13.32
C PHE A 191 -0.50 -4.17 -12.91
N ARG A 192 -0.85 -5.40 -12.56
CA ARG A 192 0.13 -6.44 -12.22
C ARG A 192 1.13 -6.65 -13.37
N GLU A 193 0.64 -6.79 -14.58
CA GLU A 193 1.47 -6.99 -15.77
C GLU A 193 2.38 -5.79 -16.06
N MET A 194 1.92 -4.55 -15.76
CA MET A 194 2.78 -3.35 -15.79
C MET A 194 3.89 -3.44 -14.75
N PHE A 195 3.55 -3.78 -13.52
CA PHE A 195 4.53 -3.95 -12.44
C PHE A 195 5.56 -5.04 -12.78
N GLU A 196 5.12 -6.17 -13.33
CA GLU A 196 6.01 -7.23 -13.81
C GLU A 196 6.95 -6.76 -14.93
N ARG A 197 6.48 -5.91 -15.85
CA ARG A 197 7.33 -5.31 -16.89
C ARG A 197 8.37 -4.37 -16.29
N ALA A 198 7.97 -3.53 -15.32
CA ALA A 198 8.90 -2.66 -14.61
C ALA A 198 9.96 -3.49 -13.85
N LEU A 199 9.55 -4.58 -13.21
CA LEU A 199 10.46 -5.48 -12.50
C LEU A 199 11.49 -6.14 -13.44
N ARG A 200 11.09 -6.52 -14.65
CA ARG A 200 12.04 -7.03 -15.67
C ARG A 200 13.07 -5.99 -16.12
N ARG A 201 12.69 -4.70 -16.15
CA ARG A 201 13.62 -3.60 -16.47
C ARG A 201 14.54 -3.27 -15.30
N HIS A 202 14.06 -3.43 -14.07
CA HIS A 202 14.74 -3.09 -12.82
C HIS A 202 14.74 -4.29 -11.86
N PRO A 203 15.56 -5.34 -12.14
CA PRO A 203 15.55 -6.55 -11.32
C PRO A 203 15.96 -6.24 -9.88
N LEU A 204 15.27 -6.89 -8.94
CA LEU A 204 15.54 -6.77 -7.50
C LEU A 204 16.76 -7.63 -7.11
N PRO A 205 17.49 -7.26 -6.05
CA PRO A 205 18.62 -8.06 -5.54
C PRO A 205 18.17 -9.28 -4.72
N VAL A 206 16.90 -9.67 -4.83
CA VAL A 206 16.29 -10.85 -4.19
C VAL A 206 15.48 -11.63 -5.22
N GLU A 207 15.44 -12.95 -5.09
CA GLU A 207 14.64 -13.79 -5.97
C GLU A 207 13.15 -13.66 -5.65
N ILE A 208 12.34 -13.53 -6.70
CA ILE A 208 10.89 -13.41 -6.62
C ILE A 208 10.23 -14.69 -7.14
N SER A 209 9.37 -15.31 -6.31
CA SER A 209 8.63 -16.52 -6.69
C SER A 209 7.40 -16.22 -7.56
N GLU A 210 6.66 -15.19 -7.18
CA GLU A 210 5.44 -14.79 -7.88
C GLU A 210 5.12 -13.32 -7.61
N ILE A 211 4.32 -12.73 -8.50
CA ILE A 211 3.71 -11.42 -8.32
C ILE A 211 2.20 -11.61 -8.50
N ARG A 212 1.43 -11.29 -7.48
CA ARG A 212 -0.02 -11.43 -7.53
C ARG A 212 -0.75 -10.24 -6.92
N MET A 213 -2.00 -10.09 -7.29
CA MET A 213 -2.90 -9.18 -6.61
C MET A 213 -3.36 -9.78 -5.29
N ALA A 214 -3.64 -8.95 -4.29
CA ALA A 214 -4.39 -9.33 -3.11
C ALA A 214 -5.77 -9.89 -3.53
N GLN A 215 -6.32 -10.80 -2.74
CA GLN A 215 -7.64 -11.39 -3.00
C GLN A 215 -8.73 -10.31 -3.13
N ASP A 216 -8.69 -9.33 -2.24
CA ASP A 216 -9.46 -8.08 -2.36
C ASP A 216 -8.54 -6.90 -2.08
N PRO A 217 -8.08 -6.19 -3.13
CA PRO A 217 -7.14 -5.08 -2.97
C PRO A 217 -7.67 -3.90 -2.15
N LEU A 218 -8.99 -3.74 -2.00
CA LEU A 218 -9.56 -2.62 -1.24
C LEU A 218 -9.61 -2.87 0.26
N ILE A 219 -9.71 -4.13 0.68
CA ILE A 219 -9.86 -4.49 2.10
C ILE A 219 -8.64 -5.19 2.69
N ALA A 220 -7.65 -5.56 1.88
CA ALA A 220 -6.49 -6.32 2.33
C ALA A 220 -5.77 -5.66 3.52
N THR A 221 -5.58 -4.34 3.50
CA THR A 221 -4.96 -3.62 4.61
C THR A 221 -5.79 -3.70 5.90
N ALA A 222 -7.11 -3.54 5.80
CA ALA A 222 -7.99 -3.65 6.97
C ALA A 222 -8.03 -5.08 7.52
N LYS A 223 -8.09 -6.09 6.63
CA LYS A 223 -8.03 -7.51 7.01
C LYS A 223 -6.71 -7.85 7.69
N GLY A 224 -5.59 -7.36 7.17
CA GLY A 224 -4.28 -7.56 7.77
C GLY A 224 -4.15 -6.88 9.13
N ALA A 225 -4.70 -5.67 9.31
CA ALA A 225 -4.77 -5.00 10.60
C ALA A 225 -5.59 -5.82 11.62
N LEU A 226 -6.73 -6.39 11.22
CA LEU A 226 -7.51 -7.29 12.07
C LEU A 226 -6.70 -8.51 12.49
N ILE A 227 -6.00 -9.16 11.56
CA ILE A 227 -5.14 -10.31 11.85
C ILE A 227 -4.06 -9.91 12.85
N ALA A 228 -3.38 -8.76 12.65
CA ALA A 228 -2.39 -8.25 13.60
C ALA A 228 -2.97 -8.07 15.00
N ALA A 229 -4.17 -7.50 15.11
CA ALA A 229 -4.86 -7.35 16.39
C ALA A 229 -5.14 -8.69 17.10
N MET A 230 -5.39 -9.77 16.35
CA MET A 230 -5.64 -11.10 16.92
C MET A 230 -4.37 -11.73 17.50
N TYR A 231 -3.19 -11.34 17.04
CA TYR A 231 -1.90 -11.80 17.57
C TYR A 231 -1.37 -10.95 18.74
N GLU A 232 -1.95 -9.77 18.98
CA GLU A 232 -1.60 -8.84 20.07
C GLU A 232 -2.31 -9.22 21.40
N LYS A 233 -2.06 -10.42 21.90
CA LYS A 233 -2.62 -10.88 23.20
C LYS A 233 -1.81 -10.39 24.37
#